data_eeb128338d5cf8cede0e271ffd2a88e1
#
_entry.id   eeb128338d5cf8cede0e271ffd2a88e1
#
_cell.length_a   1.000
_cell.length_b   1.000
_cell.length_c   1.000
_cell.angle_alpha   90.00
_cell.angle_beta   90.00
_cell.angle_gamma   90.00
#
_symmetry.space_group_name_H-M   'P 1'
#
loop_
_entity.id
_entity.type
_entity.pdbx_description
1 polymer ?
#
loop_
_entity_poly.entity_id
_entity_poly.type
_entity_poly.pdbx_seq_one_letter_code
_entity_poly.pdbx_strand_id
1 'polypeptide(L)'
;NRNANVSYVGNVYLGRVQNVLPSMEAAFVDIGKGRNAVLYAGEVNWDAAGISETQPRKIEMVLKTGQPVLVQVTKDPIGQKGARLTSQISLPGRYVVYVPGGGMSGISKRLPESERTRLKAILKNLIPDTAGVIVRTAAEGVSEEDLTSDVARLKAQWDDIYAKTQNTNFNPPVALYQEPDLAVRVIRDIFNEDFRKLTVQGSTAWDEVTNYLGFIAPELTQKIEKCTGSGDLFADFRVEEQLAKAFDRKVYLPSGGSL
;
A
#
# COMPACT_ATOMS: atom_id res chain seq x y z
N ASN A 1 -14.05 19.44 1.61
CA ASN A 1 -12.87 19.41 2.51
C ASN A 1 -11.96 18.23 2.27
N ARG A 2 -11.49 18.06 1.01
CA ARG A 2 -10.58 16.97 0.61
C ARG A 2 -9.17 17.10 1.21
N ASN A 3 -8.77 18.26 1.71
CA ASN A 3 -7.41 18.50 2.19
C ASN A 3 -7.18 18.18 3.68
N ALA A 4 -8.19 17.83 4.44
CA ALA A 4 -8.06 17.65 5.89
C ALA A 4 -7.68 16.23 6.32
N ASN A 5 -7.81 15.20 5.44
CA ASN A 5 -7.57 13.81 5.79
C ASN A 5 -6.88 13.03 4.66
N VAL A 6 -5.77 13.56 4.15
CA VAL A 6 -4.91 12.76 3.24
C VAL A 6 -4.20 11.70 4.06
N SER A 7 -4.48 10.43 3.77
CA SER A 7 -3.78 9.29 4.39
C SER A 7 -2.33 9.23 3.89
N TYR A 8 -1.40 8.98 4.80
CA TYR A 8 0.01 8.72 4.48
C TYR A 8 0.32 7.23 4.39
N VAL A 9 -0.65 6.37 4.70
CA VAL A 9 -0.45 4.90 4.71
C VAL A 9 0.03 4.41 3.35
N GLY A 10 1.14 3.65 3.37
CA GLY A 10 1.82 3.16 2.17
C GLY A 10 2.90 4.07 1.62
N ASN A 11 2.91 5.36 1.97
CA ASN A 11 3.98 6.27 1.56
C ASN A 11 5.33 5.84 2.13
N VAL A 12 6.38 5.99 1.32
CA VAL A 12 7.76 5.67 1.69
C VAL A 12 8.56 6.95 1.82
N TYR A 13 9.27 7.09 2.94
CA TYR A 13 10.10 8.24 3.26
C TYR A 13 11.54 7.81 3.56
N LEU A 14 12.48 8.62 3.16
CA LEU A 14 13.78 8.66 3.81
C LEU A 14 13.63 9.61 4.99
N GLY A 15 13.44 9.06 6.19
CA GLY A 15 13.28 9.82 7.43
C GLY A 15 14.60 10.06 8.13
N ARG A 16 14.56 10.91 9.15
CA ARG A 16 15.70 11.14 10.05
C ARG A 16 15.32 10.74 11.47
N VAL A 17 16.12 9.86 12.07
CA VAL A 17 15.94 9.48 13.48
C VAL A 17 16.15 10.68 14.37
N GLN A 18 15.12 11.07 15.13
CA GLN A 18 15.16 12.18 16.06
C GLN A 18 15.60 11.74 17.46
N ASN A 19 15.09 10.59 17.89
CA ASN A 19 15.37 10.04 19.21
C ASN A 19 15.20 8.52 19.21
N VAL A 20 16.05 7.83 19.95
CA VAL A 20 15.94 6.39 20.21
C VAL A 20 15.62 6.19 21.66
N LEU A 21 14.58 5.41 21.95
CA LEU A 21 14.07 5.12 23.29
C LEU A 21 14.18 3.63 23.60
N PRO A 22 15.31 3.16 24.14
CA PRO A 22 15.53 1.74 24.41
C PRO A 22 14.47 1.14 25.36
N SER A 23 14.02 1.91 26.35
CA SER A 23 12.99 1.46 27.31
C SER A 23 11.64 1.15 26.67
N MET A 24 11.33 1.73 25.52
CA MET A 24 10.11 1.51 24.76
C MET A 24 10.35 0.61 23.54
N GLU A 25 11.60 0.21 23.28
CA GLU A 25 12.01 -0.48 22.05
C GLU A 25 11.45 0.24 20.80
N ALA A 26 11.66 1.57 20.76
CA ALA A 26 11.12 2.43 19.71
C ALA A 26 12.09 3.56 19.33
N ALA A 27 11.94 4.09 18.14
CA ALA A 27 12.59 5.31 17.70
C ALA A 27 11.55 6.31 17.16
N PHE A 28 11.74 7.59 17.46
CA PHE A 28 11.01 8.66 16.82
C PHE A 28 11.75 9.10 15.56
N VAL A 29 11.00 9.21 14.46
CA VAL A 29 11.52 9.51 13.14
C VAL A 29 10.80 10.71 12.56
N ASP A 30 11.55 11.71 12.14
CA ASP A 30 11.01 12.81 11.34
C ASP A 30 10.81 12.35 9.89
N ILE A 31 9.60 12.46 9.39
CA ILE A 31 9.20 12.17 8.00
C ILE A 31 8.76 13.42 7.23
N GLY A 32 9.02 14.62 7.78
CA GLY A 32 8.69 15.89 7.14
C GLY A 32 7.21 16.28 7.22
N LYS A 33 6.47 15.77 8.23
CA LYS A 33 5.03 16.02 8.42
C LYS A 33 4.72 16.78 9.71
N GLY A 34 5.70 17.49 10.25
CA GLY A 34 5.58 18.35 11.44
C GLY A 34 5.53 17.60 12.76
N ARG A 35 5.09 16.36 12.77
CA ARG A 35 5.07 15.48 13.95
C ARG A 35 5.91 14.25 13.70
N ASN A 36 6.76 13.89 14.67
CA ASN A 36 7.56 12.69 14.58
C ASN A 36 6.68 11.44 14.53
N ALA A 37 7.02 10.54 13.63
CA ALA A 37 6.45 9.21 13.53
C ALA A 37 7.20 8.21 14.43
N VAL A 38 6.64 7.03 14.64
CA VAL A 38 7.18 6.02 15.55
C VAL A 38 7.52 4.74 14.80
N LEU A 39 8.76 4.28 14.94
CA LEU A 39 9.23 3.00 14.46
C LEU A 39 9.54 2.11 15.68
N TYR A 40 8.76 1.03 15.84
CA TYR A 40 8.99 0.04 16.90
C TYR A 40 9.97 -1.03 16.46
N ALA A 41 10.68 -1.64 17.41
CA ALA A 41 11.65 -2.70 17.16
C ALA A 41 11.06 -3.89 16.38
N GLY A 42 9.80 -4.23 16.62
CA GLY A 42 9.08 -5.29 15.89
C GLY A 42 8.86 -5.00 14.40
N GLU A 43 9.00 -3.74 13.98
CA GLU A 43 8.83 -3.28 12.59
C GLU A 43 10.17 -2.99 11.90
N VAL A 44 11.29 -3.24 12.56
CA VAL A 44 12.63 -3.11 11.98
C VAL A 44 12.94 -4.32 11.11
N ASN A 45 13.53 -4.10 9.96
CA ASN A 45 14.09 -5.17 9.13
C ASN A 45 15.49 -5.53 9.65
N TRP A 46 15.52 -6.45 10.62
CA TRP A 46 16.75 -6.87 11.30
C TRP A 46 17.74 -7.54 10.38
N ASP A 47 17.25 -8.32 9.40
CA ASP A 47 18.10 -9.03 8.43
C ASP A 47 18.85 -8.02 7.54
N ALA A 48 18.17 -6.99 7.07
CA ALA A 48 18.79 -5.90 6.31
C ALA A 48 19.78 -5.08 7.15
N ALA A 49 19.58 -5.03 8.47
CA ALA A 49 20.50 -4.40 9.40
C ALA A 49 21.68 -5.31 9.79
N GLY A 50 21.76 -6.54 9.28
CA GLY A 50 22.83 -7.50 9.56
C GLY A 50 22.77 -8.15 10.94
N ILE A 51 21.60 -8.12 11.59
CA ILE A 51 21.35 -8.73 12.91
C ILE A 51 20.70 -10.10 12.71
N SER A 52 21.43 -11.15 13.06
CA SER A 52 20.91 -12.53 12.96
C SER A 52 19.84 -12.82 14.04
N GLU A 53 19.06 -13.88 13.82
CA GLU A 53 18.02 -14.31 14.77
C GLU A 53 18.57 -14.68 16.16
N THR A 54 19.83 -15.08 16.23
CA THR A 54 20.51 -15.46 17.47
C THR A 54 21.03 -14.27 18.29
N GLN A 55 21.04 -13.07 17.70
CA GLN A 55 21.54 -11.86 18.34
C GLN A 55 20.41 -11.11 19.05
N PRO A 56 20.70 -10.40 20.16
CA PRO A 56 19.71 -9.53 20.80
C PRO A 56 19.21 -8.45 19.85
N ARG A 57 17.91 -8.36 19.64
CA ARG A 57 17.26 -7.36 18.76
C ARG A 57 16.89 -6.11 19.54
N LYS A 58 17.88 -5.28 19.87
CA LYS A 58 17.70 -4.01 20.57
C LYS A 58 17.77 -2.85 19.59
N ILE A 59 16.82 -1.93 19.67
CA ILE A 59 16.68 -0.84 18.69
C ILE A 59 17.90 0.08 18.64
N GLU A 60 18.56 0.32 19.78
CA GLU A 60 19.77 1.14 19.88
C GLU A 60 21.00 0.52 19.17
N MET A 61 20.94 -0.76 18.81
CA MET A 61 22.02 -1.42 18.05
C MET A 61 22.01 -1.02 16.57
N VAL A 62 20.86 -0.67 16.04
CA VAL A 62 20.65 -0.46 14.60
C VAL A 62 20.27 0.96 14.24
N LEU A 63 19.72 1.74 15.18
CA LEU A 63 19.31 3.12 14.95
C LEU A 63 20.01 4.06 15.92
N LYS A 64 20.48 5.20 15.36
CA LYS A 64 21.12 6.28 16.13
C LYS A 64 20.47 7.61 15.77
N THR A 65 20.41 8.52 16.73
CA THR A 65 19.91 9.90 16.50
C THR A 65 20.69 10.57 15.36
N GLY A 66 19.97 11.22 14.46
CA GLY A 66 20.50 11.88 13.27
C GLY A 66 20.66 10.97 12.05
N GLN A 67 20.56 9.65 12.22
CA GLN A 67 20.74 8.68 11.13
C GLN A 67 19.56 8.75 10.15
N PRO A 68 19.81 8.71 8.82
CA PRO A 68 18.79 8.45 7.82
C PRO A 68 18.23 7.04 7.96
N VAL A 69 16.92 6.90 7.79
CA VAL A 69 16.26 5.58 7.80
C VAL A 69 15.16 5.53 6.75
N LEU A 70 15.14 4.47 5.95
CA LEU A 70 14.07 4.21 4.98
C LEU A 70 12.89 3.57 5.70
N VAL A 71 11.73 4.22 5.62
CA VAL A 71 10.52 3.80 6.33
C VAL A 71 9.27 3.95 5.49
N GLN A 72 8.29 3.12 5.78
CA GLN A 72 6.94 3.17 5.19
C GLN A 72 5.91 3.39 6.29
N VAL A 73 4.90 4.21 6.00
CA VAL A 73 3.80 4.46 6.93
C VAL A 73 2.82 3.30 6.90
N THR A 74 2.53 2.73 8.07
CA THR A 74 1.54 1.65 8.25
C THR A 74 0.24 2.12 8.86
N LYS A 75 0.27 3.21 9.65
CA LYS A 75 -0.93 3.84 10.24
C LYS A 75 -0.78 5.34 10.27
N ASP A 76 -1.88 6.03 9.95
CA ASP A 76 -1.96 7.48 10.02
C ASP A 76 -1.84 8.00 11.46
N PRO A 77 -1.43 9.26 11.64
CA PRO A 77 -1.47 9.92 12.93
C PRO A 77 -2.90 9.95 13.49
N ILE A 78 -3.04 9.67 14.77
CA ILE A 78 -4.33 9.72 15.48
C ILE A 78 -4.20 10.57 16.75
N GLY A 79 -5.01 11.60 16.87
CA GLY A 79 -4.97 12.51 18.01
C GLY A 79 -3.58 13.12 18.16
N GLN A 80 -2.93 12.89 19.30
CA GLN A 80 -1.57 13.37 19.56
C GLN A 80 -0.47 12.38 19.17
N LYS A 81 -0.82 11.16 18.73
CA LYS A 81 0.15 10.14 18.32
C LYS A 81 0.57 10.37 16.88
N GLY A 82 1.88 10.31 16.62
CA GLY A 82 2.45 10.34 15.27
C GLY A 82 2.12 9.08 14.47
N ALA A 83 2.39 9.14 13.16
CA ALA A 83 2.24 7.99 12.27
C ALA A 83 3.06 6.80 12.78
N ARG A 84 2.57 5.58 12.50
CA ARG A 84 3.33 4.36 12.74
C ARG A 84 4.09 3.97 11.49
N LEU A 85 5.33 3.52 11.67
CA LEU A 85 6.25 3.18 10.60
C LEU A 85 6.65 1.70 10.66
N THR A 86 7.10 1.21 9.50
CA THR A 86 7.87 -0.03 9.37
C THR A 86 9.11 0.24 8.50
N SER A 87 10.19 -0.49 8.72
CA SER A 87 11.33 -0.52 7.80
C SER A 87 11.29 -1.71 6.83
N GLN A 88 10.27 -2.57 6.94
CA GLN A 88 9.97 -3.62 5.97
C GLN A 88 9.09 -3.06 4.86
N ILE A 89 9.73 -2.54 3.82
CA ILE A 89 9.02 -1.92 2.70
C ILE A 89 8.23 -2.97 1.93
N SER A 90 7.00 -2.64 1.56
CA SER A 90 6.14 -3.46 0.71
C SER A 90 5.46 -2.60 -0.35
N LEU A 91 5.52 -3.04 -1.60
CA LEU A 91 4.97 -2.32 -2.75
C LEU A 91 3.80 -3.12 -3.33
N PRO A 92 2.56 -2.66 -3.14
CA PRO A 92 1.39 -3.38 -3.63
C PRO A 92 1.19 -3.16 -5.13
N GLY A 93 1.16 -4.27 -5.87
CA GLY A 93 0.69 -4.35 -7.24
C GLY A 93 -0.75 -4.81 -7.32
N ARG A 94 -1.19 -5.14 -8.53
CA ARG A 94 -2.53 -5.67 -8.77
C ARG A 94 -2.65 -7.11 -8.28
N TYR A 95 -1.68 -7.95 -8.59
CA TYR A 95 -1.69 -9.40 -8.34
C TYR A 95 -0.77 -9.82 -7.21
N VAL A 96 0.28 -9.07 -6.97
CA VAL A 96 1.29 -9.37 -5.95
C VAL A 96 1.64 -8.13 -5.14
N VAL A 97 2.17 -8.37 -3.94
CA VAL A 97 2.87 -7.35 -3.15
C VAL A 97 4.35 -7.69 -3.18
N TYR A 98 5.18 -6.81 -3.68
CA TYR A 98 6.63 -6.98 -3.74
C TYR A 98 7.28 -6.52 -2.44
N VAL A 99 8.10 -7.37 -1.83
CA VAL A 99 8.78 -7.09 -0.56
C VAL A 99 10.29 -7.11 -0.80
N PRO A 100 10.90 -5.96 -1.09
CA PRO A 100 12.36 -5.89 -1.27
C PRO A 100 13.08 -6.24 0.04
N GLY A 101 14.25 -6.90 -0.08
CA GLY A 101 15.03 -7.34 1.07
C GLY A 101 14.59 -8.70 1.65
N GLY A 102 13.61 -9.36 1.07
CA GLY A 102 13.19 -10.70 1.48
C GLY A 102 12.35 -10.74 2.75
N GLY A 103 12.32 -11.88 3.41
CA GLY A 103 11.71 -12.07 4.72
C GLY A 103 10.21 -12.39 4.71
N MET A 104 9.44 -11.93 3.72
CA MET A 104 8.01 -12.24 3.60
C MET A 104 7.68 -12.77 2.22
N SER A 105 7.34 -14.04 2.13
CA SER A 105 6.80 -14.65 0.92
C SER A 105 5.59 -15.48 1.30
N GLY A 106 4.53 -15.36 0.53
CA GLY A 106 3.31 -16.10 0.81
C GLY A 106 2.34 -16.09 -0.36
N ILE A 107 1.43 -17.03 -0.36
CA ILE A 107 0.35 -17.12 -1.34
C ILE A 107 -0.96 -17.15 -0.57
N SER A 108 -1.95 -16.35 -1.02
CA SER A 108 -3.26 -16.29 -0.40
C SER A 108 -3.85 -17.69 -0.19
N LYS A 109 -4.21 -17.99 1.05
CA LYS A 109 -4.87 -19.28 1.41
C LYS A 109 -6.26 -19.44 0.82
N ARG A 110 -6.85 -18.36 0.28
CA ARG A 110 -8.13 -18.39 -0.42
C ARG A 110 -8.06 -18.95 -1.82
N LEU A 111 -6.84 -19.01 -2.40
CA LEU A 111 -6.62 -19.59 -3.73
C LEU A 111 -6.68 -21.13 -3.66
N PRO A 112 -7.26 -21.79 -4.69
CA PRO A 112 -7.20 -23.25 -4.85
C PRO A 112 -5.76 -23.76 -4.87
N GLU A 113 -5.54 -25.00 -4.42
CA GLU A 113 -4.18 -25.59 -4.34
C GLU A 113 -3.49 -25.66 -5.71
N SER A 114 -4.25 -25.96 -6.78
CA SER A 114 -3.75 -25.98 -8.16
C SER A 114 -3.20 -24.60 -8.57
N GLU A 115 -3.93 -23.54 -8.27
CA GLU A 115 -3.50 -22.15 -8.54
C GLU A 115 -2.27 -21.78 -7.70
N ARG A 116 -2.25 -22.15 -6.43
CA ARG A 116 -1.10 -21.89 -5.56
C ARG A 116 0.18 -22.55 -6.10
N THR A 117 0.07 -23.78 -6.58
CA THR A 117 1.19 -24.51 -7.19
C THR A 117 1.64 -23.84 -8.49
N ARG A 118 0.71 -23.48 -9.37
CA ARG A 118 0.98 -22.78 -10.63
C ARG A 118 1.69 -21.45 -10.40
N LEU A 119 1.14 -20.60 -9.54
CA LEU A 119 1.68 -19.28 -9.23
C LEU A 119 3.06 -19.36 -8.58
N LYS A 120 3.26 -20.33 -7.68
CA LYS A 120 4.57 -20.58 -7.07
C LYS A 120 5.64 -20.91 -8.10
N ALA A 121 5.31 -21.75 -9.08
CA ALA A 121 6.24 -22.13 -10.14
C ALA A 121 6.63 -20.93 -11.02
N ILE A 122 5.67 -20.10 -11.42
CA ILE A 122 5.90 -18.88 -12.20
C ILE A 122 6.79 -17.90 -11.44
N LEU A 123 6.41 -17.58 -10.21
CA LEU A 123 7.08 -16.55 -9.41
C LEU A 123 8.51 -16.94 -9.00
N LYS A 124 8.80 -18.22 -8.86
CA LYS A 124 10.16 -18.69 -8.58
C LYS A 124 11.19 -18.21 -9.60
N ASN A 125 10.76 -18.06 -10.85
CA ASN A 125 11.64 -17.62 -11.94
C ASN A 125 11.67 -16.10 -12.09
N LEU A 126 10.68 -15.38 -11.55
CA LEU A 126 10.53 -13.94 -11.70
C LEU A 126 11.12 -13.13 -10.54
N ILE A 127 11.16 -13.72 -9.35
CA ILE A 127 11.56 -13.03 -8.13
C ILE A 127 13.00 -13.39 -7.78
N PRO A 128 13.90 -12.41 -7.58
CA PRO A 128 15.25 -12.68 -7.10
C PRO A 128 15.23 -13.22 -5.66
N ASP A 129 16.20 -14.04 -5.30
CA ASP A 129 16.33 -14.64 -3.96
C ASP A 129 16.41 -13.59 -2.84
N THR A 130 16.79 -12.37 -3.18
CA THR A 130 16.89 -11.22 -2.25
C THR A 130 15.57 -10.52 -1.99
N ALA A 131 14.49 -10.90 -2.67
CA ALA A 131 13.18 -10.29 -2.52
C ALA A 131 12.13 -11.33 -2.15
N GLY A 132 11.09 -10.89 -1.44
CA GLY A 132 9.89 -11.65 -1.17
C GLY A 132 8.72 -11.20 -2.03
N VAL A 133 7.68 -12.02 -2.07
CA VAL A 133 6.43 -11.69 -2.74
C VAL A 133 5.25 -12.29 -1.99
N ILE A 134 4.18 -11.51 -1.86
CA ILE A 134 2.90 -11.97 -1.34
C ILE A 134 1.91 -11.99 -2.50
N VAL A 135 1.40 -13.18 -2.84
CA VAL A 135 0.43 -13.35 -3.92
C VAL A 135 -0.97 -13.07 -3.41
N ARG A 136 -1.65 -12.17 -4.09
CA ARG A 136 -3.03 -11.76 -3.77
C ARG A 136 -4.03 -12.73 -4.39
N THR A 137 -5.27 -12.72 -3.88
CA THR A 137 -6.37 -13.51 -4.42
C THR A 137 -6.68 -13.13 -5.87
N ALA A 138 -6.50 -11.87 -6.24
CA ALA A 138 -6.68 -11.37 -7.60
C ALA A 138 -5.76 -12.02 -8.66
N ALA A 139 -4.75 -12.78 -8.24
CA ALA A 139 -3.86 -13.52 -9.14
C ALA A 139 -4.47 -14.84 -9.66
N GLU A 140 -5.68 -15.21 -9.21
CA GLU A 140 -6.36 -16.42 -9.69
C GLU A 140 -6.62 -16.32 -11.20
N GLY A 141 -6.19 -17.34 -11.95
CA GLY A 141 -6.37 -17.42 -13.40
C GLY A 141 -5.57 -16.43 -14.25
N VAL A 142 -4.75 -15.59 -13.63
CA VAL A 142 -3.96 -14.56 -14.34
C VAL A 142 -2.85 -15.23 -15.14
N SER A 143 -2.59 -14.67 -16.34
CA SER A 143 -1.53 -15.14 -17.22
C SER A 143 -0.14 -14.91 -16.61
N GLU A 144 0.83 -15.70 -17.07
CA GLU A 144 2.24 -15.50 -16.70
C GLU A 144 2.75 -14.14 -17.17
N GLU A 145 2.29 -13.67 -18.32
CA GLU A 145 2.66 -12.37 -18.89
C GLU A 145 2.19 -11.21 -18.00
N ASP A 146 0.96 -11.24 -17.53
CA ASP A 146 0.40 -10.21 -16.63
C ASP A 146 1.10 -10.20 -15.28
N LEU A 147 1.41 -11.38 -14.72
CA LEU A 147 2.19 -11.50 -13.50
C LEU A 147 3.61 -10.94 -13.68
N THR A 148 4.25 -11.26 -14.80
CA THR A 148 5.58 -10.75 -15.14
C THR A 148 5.58 -9.22 -15.22
N SER A 149 4.56 -8.65 -15.87
CA SER A 149 4.40 -7.20 -15.99
C SER A 149 4.20 -6.53 -14.64
N ASP A 150 3.38 -7.11 -13.76
CA ASP A 150 3.14 -6.59 -12.41
C ASP A 150 4.43 -6.59 -11.58
N VAL A 151 5.16 -7.70 -11.56
CA VAL A 151 6.45 -7.84 -10.86
C VAL A 151 7.50 -6.87 -11.41
N ALA A 152 7.63 -6.79 -12.74
CA ALA A 152 8.62 -5.91 -13.38
C ALA A 152 8.39 -4.44 -13.01
N ARG A 153 7.12 -4.00 -13.00
CA ARG A 153 6.74 -2.65 -12.60
C ARG A 153 7.08 -2.35 -11.14
N LEU A 154 6.76 -3.28 -10.24
CA LEU A 154 7.05 -3.13 -8.80
C LEU A 154 8.56 -3.14 -8.52
N LYS A 155 9.29 -3.99 -9.24
CA LYS A 155 10.75 -4.01 -9.15
C LYS A 155 11.35 -2.69 -9.63
N ALA A 156 10.91 -2.15 -10.75
CA ALA A 156 11.37 -0.86 -11.26
C ALA A 156 11.06 0.28 -10.29
N GLN A 157 9.91 0.25 -9.64
CA GLN A 157 9.53 1.20 -8.60
C GLN A 157 10.44 1.10 -7.38
N TRP A 158 10.78 -0.11 -6.95
CA TRP A 158 11.76 -0.31 -5.89
C TRP A 158 13.14 0.20 -6.26
N ASP A 159 13.60 -0.11 -7.46
CA ASP A 159 14.92 0.32 -7.95
C ASP A 159 15.03 1.87 -7.96
N ASP A 160 13.94 2.57 -8.33
CA ASP A 160 13.87 4.04 -8.25
C ASP A 160 13.93 4.55 -6.79
N ILE A 161 13.16 3.95 -5.88
CA ILE A 161 13.20 4.30 -4.46
C ILE A 161 14.62 4.08 -3.90
N TYR A 162 15.20 2.92 -4.17
CA TYR A 162 16.53 2.57 -3.68
C TYR A 162 17.62 3.50 -4.23
N ALA A 163 17.59 3.81 -5.52
CA ALA A 163 18.51 4.76 -6.14
C ALA A 163 18.45 6.14 -5.47
N LYS A 164 17.26 6.60 -5.11
CA LYS A 164 17.08 7.86 -4.37
C LYS A 164 17.70 7.81 -2.98
N THR A 165 17.69 6.68 -2.29
CA THR A 165 18.35 6.55 -0.98
C THR A 165 19.87 6.65 -1.07
N GLN A 166 20.47 6.29 -2.21
CA GLN A 166 21.91 6.35 -2.45
C GLN A 166 22.37 7.74 -2.92
N ASN A 167 21.45 8.60 -3.30
CA ASN A 167 21.76 9.92 -3.80
C ASN A 167 21.91 10.92 -2.64
N THR A 168 23.11 11.44 -2.45
CA THR A 168 23.45 12.40 -1.39
C THR A 168 22.72 13.74 -1.49
N ASN A 169 22.11 14.04 -2.63
CA ASN A 169 21.27 15.25 -2.80
C ASN A 169 19.91 15.12 -2.11
N PHE A 170 19.47 13.90 -1.78
CA PHE A 170 18.26 13.68 -0.99
C PHE A 170 18.58 13.81 0.50
N ASN A 171 18.31 15.00 1.05
CA ASN A 171 18.50 15.26 2.47
C ASN A 171 17.24 14.91 3.26
N PRO A 172 17.27 13.89 4.15
CA PRO A 172 16.09 13.54 4.94
C PRO A 172 15.67 14.70 5.90
N PRO A 173 14.35 14.87 6.17
CA PRO A 173 13.28 14.00 5.72
C PRO A 173 12.77 14.30 4.30
N VAL A 174 12.57 13.29 3.48
CA VAL A 174 12.05 13.42 2.11
C VAL A 174 11.14 12.25 1.73
N ALA A 175 10.06 12.53 0.99
CA ALA A 175 9.19 11.50 0.42
C ALA A 175 9.85 10.91 -0.83
N LEU A 176 9.98 9.58 -0.87
CA LEU A 176 10.53 8.84 -2.01
C LEU A 176 9.45 8.20 -2.86
N TYR A 177 8.35 7.83 -2.25
CA TYR A 177 7.17 7.27 -2.91
C TYR A 177 5.90 7.69 -2.17
N GLN A 178 4.88 8.04 -2.93
CA GLN A 178 3.56 8.36 -2.39
C GLN A 178 2.52 7.41 -3.00
N GLU A 179 1.73 6.79 -2.14
CA GLU A 179 0.58 6.01 -2.55
C GLU A 179 -0.43 6.90 -3.31
N PRO A 180 -1.03 6.40 -4.38
CA PRO A 180 -2.07 7.13 -5.08
C PRO A 180 -3.29 7.41 -4.18
N ASP A 181 -4.17 8.29 -4.64
CA ASP A 181 -5.43 8.62 -3.98
C ASP A 181 -6.24 7.37 -3.63
N LEU A 182 -7.08 7.49 -2.60
CA LEU A 182 -7.93 6.40 -2.13
C LEU A 182 -8.77 5.77 -3.25
N ALA A 183 -9.32 6.59 -4.15
CA ALA A 183 -10.11 6.11 -5.27
C ALA A 183 -9.31 5.18 -6.18
N VAL A 184 -8.08 5.56 -6.51
CA VAL A 184 -7.16 4.76 -7.32
C VAL A 184 -6.75 3.48 -6.59
N ARG A 185 -6.51 3.54 -5.27
CA ARG A 185 -6.20 2.35 -4.47
C ARG A 185 -7.36 1.35 -4.44
N VAL A 186 -8.58 1.85 -4.27
CA VAL A 186 -9.79 1.00 -4.31
C VAL A 186 -9.93 0.31 -5.68
N ILE A 187 -9.69 1.04 -6.75
CA ILE A 187 -9.70 0.47 -8.11
C ILE A 187 -8.64 -0.61 -8.26
N ARG A 188 -7.40 -0.35 -7.85
CA ARG A 188 -6.32 -1.34 -7.87
C ARG A 188 -6.68 -2.63 -7.11
N ASP A 189 -7.32 -2.48 -5.96
CA ASP A 189 -7.55 -3.58 -5.04
C ASP A 189 -8.84 -4.35 -5.29
N ILE A 190 -9.83 -3.73 -5.94
CA ILE A 190 -11.19 -4.28 -6.06
C ILE A 190 -11.65 -4.42 -7.50
N PHE A 191 -11.32 -3.45 -8.38
CA PHE A 191 -11.82 -3.45 -9.75
C PHE A 191 -11.13 -4.50 -10.61
N ASN A 192 -11.93 -5.40 -11.20
CA ASN A 192 -11.47 -6.51 -12.02
C ASN A 192 -12.46 -6.80 -13.18
N GLU A 193 -12.25 -7.89 -13.89
CA GLU A 193 -13.06 -8.30 -15.03
C GLU A 193 -14.52 -8.61 -14.70
N ASP A 194 -14.82 -8.96 -13.44
CA ASP A 194 -16.19 -9.27 -12.98
C ASP A 194 -17.09 -8.04 -12.93
N PHE A 195 -16.47 -6.85 -12.84
CA PHE A 195 -17.24 -5.60 -12.89
C PHE A 195 -17.69 -5.28 -14.32
N ARG A 196 -18.97 -4.96 -14.46
CA ARG A 196 -19.53 -4.57 -15.73
C ARG A 196 -18.97 -3.23 -16.21
N LYS A 197 -18.89 -2.25 -15.31
CA LYS A 197 -18.37 -0.91 -15.59
C LYS A 197 -17.94 -0.17 -14.33
N LEU A 198 -17.11 0.84 -14.52
CA LEU A 198 -16.71 1.83 -13.52
C LEU A 198 -17.16 3.21 -14.04
N THR A 199 -18.10 3.83 -13.35
CA THR A 199 -18.55 5.19 -13.69
C THR A 199 -17.85 6.20 -12.79
N VAL A 200 -17.22 7.19 -13.40
CA VAL A 200 -16.41 8.21 -12.71
C VAL A 200 -16.98 9.59 -12.95
N GLN A 201 -17.23 10.35 -11.87
CA GLN A 201 -17.69 11.72 -11.89
C GLN A 201 -16.58 12.68 -11.43
N GLY A 202 -16.42 13.78 -12.16
CA GLY A 202 -15.40 14.80 -11.91
C GLY A 202 -14.16 14.63 -12.80
N SER A 203 -13.64 15.77 -13.31
CA SER A 203 -12.51 15.76 -14.25
C SER A 203 -11.22 15.24 -13.60
N THR A 204 -10.88 15.70 -12.41
CA THR A 204 -9.67 15.27 -11.71
C THR A 204 -9.68 13.75 -11.44
N ALA A 205 -10.79 13.23 -10.91
CA ALA A 205 -10.93 11.81 -10.65
C ALA A 205 -10.88 10.99 -11.95
N TRP A 206 -11.48 11.50 -13.04
CA TRP A 206 -11.42 10.88 -14.35
C TRP A 206 -9.99 10.74 -14.86
N ASP A 207 -9.22 11.84 -14.81
CA ASP A 207 -7.85 11.85 -15.31
C ASP A 207 -6.95 10.92 -14.48
N GLU A 208 -7.07 10.97 -13.17
CA GLU A 208 -6.31 10.08 -12.24
C GLU A 208 -6.61 8.60 -12.50
N VAL A 209 -7.89 8.23 -12.57
CA VAL A 209 -8.32 6.84 -12.78
C VAL A 209 -7.93 6.34 -14.16
N THR A 210 -8.14 7.15 -15.20
CA THR A 210 -7.83 6.76 -16.58
C THR A 210 -6.33 6.59 -16.78
N ASN A 211 -5.53 7.51 -16.27
CA ASN A 211 -4.08 7.43 -16.36
C ASN A 211 -3.55 6.21 -15.60
N TYR A 212 -4.06 5.96 -14.41
CA TYR A 212 -3.64 4.82 -13.59
C TYR A 212 -3.99 3.49 -14.26
N LEU A 213 -5.25 3.29 -14.67
CA LEU A 213 -5.68 2.06 -15.34
C LEU A 213 -5.02 1.87 -16.70
N GLY A 214 -4.82 2.94 -17.46
CA GLY A 214 -4.07 2.86 -18.73
C GLY A 214 -2.65 2.34 -18.55
N PHE A 215 -2.07 2.55 -17.39
CA PHE A 215 -0.72 2.08 -17.06
C PHE A 215 -0.69 0.66 -16.51
N ILE A 216 -1.62 0.29 -15.59
CA ILE A 216 -1.55 -0.99 -14.87
C ILE A 216 -2.47 -2.08 -15.41
N ALA A 217 -3.56 -1.72 -16.09
CA ALA A 217 -4.60 -2.62 -16.56
C ALA A 217 -5.29 -2.04 -17.81
N PRO A 218 -4.57 -1.89 -18.94
CA PRO A 218 -5.12 -1.28 -20.16
C PRO A 218 -6.41 -1.94 -20.64
N GLU A 219 -6.56 -3.25 -20.41
CA GLU A 219 -7.73 -4.05 -20.78
C GLU A 219 -9.01 -3.61 -20.04
N LEU A 220 -8.89 -3.01 -18.87
CA LEU A 220 -10.02 -2.51 -18.10
C LEU A 220 -10.44 -1.09 -18.47
N THR A 221 -9.65 -0.38 -19.26
CA THR A 221 -9.97 1.01 -19.66
C THR A 221 -11.26 1.12 -20.46
N GLN A 222 -11.60 0.11 -21.23
CA GLN A 222 -12.86 0.06 -21.98
C GLN A 222 -14.11 -0.10 -21.10
N LYS A 223 -13.94 -0.43 -19.81
CA LYS A 223 -15.03 -0.51 -18.83
C LYS A 223 -15.24 0.78 -18.05
N ILE A 224 -14.45 1.82 -18.30
CA ILE A 224 -14.56 3.11 -17.61
C ILE A 224 -15.50 4.02 -18.41
N GLU A 225 -16.46 4.60 -17.71
CA GLU A 225 -17.40 5.58 -18.26
C GLU A 225 -17.30 6.90 -17.50
N LYS A 226 -17.17 8.01 -18.24
CA LYS A 226 -17.24 9.34 -17.63
C LYS A 226 -18.69 9.74 -17.41
N CYS A 227 -19.05 10.08 -16.17
CA CYS A 227 -20.34 10.69 -15.90
C CYS A 227 -20.36 12.12 -16.41
N THR A 228 -21.17 12.37 -17.44
CA THR A 228 -21.35 13.71 -18.07
C THR A 228 -22.61 14.41 -17.60
N GLY A 229 -23.44 13.74 -16.78
CA GLY A 229 -24.68 14.30 -16.24
C GLY A 229 -24.43 15.42 -15.23
N SER A 230 -25.40 16.31 -15.10
CA SER A 230 -25.37 17.38 -14.08
C SER A 230 -25.86 16.92 -12.69
N GLY A 231 -26.35 15.69 -12.58
CA GLY A 231 -26.81 15.09 -11.31
C GLY A 231 -25.64 14.59 -10.46
N ASP A 232 -25.97 14.23 -9.21
CA ASP A 232 -25.04 13.56 -8.32
C ASP A 232 -25.12 12.04 -8.58
N LEU A 233 -23.99 11.46 -8.98
CA LEU A 233 -23.87 10.03 -9.27
C LEU A 233 -24.33 9.15 -8.08
N PHE A 234 -24.02 9.57 -6.85
CA PHE A 234 -24.40 8.81 -5.65
C PHE A 234 -25.91 8.87 -5.39
N ALA A 235 -26.54 10.00 -5.69
CA ALA A 235 -28.00 10.13 -5.62
C ALA A 235 -28.68 9.27 -6.71
N ASP A 236 -28.19 9.33 -7.96
CA ASP A 236 -28.74 8.57 -9.09
C ASP A 236 -28.72 7.06 -8.84
N PHE A 237 -27.66 6.55 -8.22
CA PHE A 237 -27.53 5.14 -7.83
C PHE A 237 -28.03 4.82 -6.41
N ARG A 238 -28.66 5.78 -5.72
CA ARG A 238 -29.16 5.65 -4.35
C ARG A 238 -28.09 5.24 -3.33
N VAL A 239 -26.83 5.59 -3.58
CA VAL A 239 -25.71 5.27 -2.69
C VAL A 239 -25.78 6.11 -1.41
N GLU A 240 -26.14 7.39 -1.52
CA GLU A 240 -26.33 8.28 -0.35
C GLU A 240 -27.38 7.74 0.62
N GLU A 241 -28.54 7.32 0.11
CA GLU A 241 -29.59 6.74 0.94
C GLU A 241 -29.11 5.47 1.68
N GLN A 242 -28.36 4.61 1.01
CA GLN A 242 -27.82 3.40 1.61
C GLN A 242 -26.76 3.70 2.66
N LEU A 243 -25.90 4.69 2.41
CA LEU A 243 -24.93 5.16 3.38
C LEU A 243 -25.60 5.76 4.62
N ALA A 244 -26.64 6.61 4.43
CA ALA A 244 -27.39 7.17 5.54
C ALA A 244 -27.99 6.06 6.42
N LYS A 245 -28.59 5.05 5.81
CA LYS A 245 -29.11 3.88 6.54
C LYS A 245 -28.04 3.10 7.28
N ALA A 246 -26.82 2.99 6.73
CA ALA A 246 -25.72 2.28 7.37
C ALA A 246 -25.18 3.01 8.61
N PHE A 247 -25.41 4.33 8.71
CA PHE A 247 -25.04 5.12 9.89
C PHE A 247 -26.14 5.22 10.96
N ASP A 248 -27.35 4.72 10.65
CA ASP A 248 -28.43 4.67 11.64
C ASP A 248 -28.10 3.66 12.75
N ARG A 249 -28.49 4.03 13.97
CA ARG A 249 -28.32 3.13 15.14
C ARG A 249 -29.23 1.89 15.08
N LYS A 250 -30.25 1.93 14.26
CA LYS A 250 -31.20 0.82 14.05
C LYS A 250 -31.30 0.52 12.56
N VAL A 251 -31.11 -0.74 12.23
CA VAL A 251 -31.38 -1.26 10.89
C VAL A 251 -32.70 -2.03 10.92
N TYR A 252 -33.69 -1.59 10.14
CA TYR A 252 -34.97 -2.28 10.01
C TYR A 252 -34.85 -3.41 8.98
N LEU A 253 -35.28 -4.59 9.40
CA LEU A 253 -35.29 -5.77 8.56
C LEU A 253 -36.57 -5.85 7.75
N PRO A 254 -36.61 -6.50 6.57
CA PRO A 254 -37.82 -6.72 5.79
C PRO A 254 -38.91 -7.47 6.56
N SER A 255 -38.54 -8.25 7.57
CA SER A 255 -39.44 -8.97 8.48
C SER A 255 -40.19 -8.09 9.50
N GLY A 256 -39.89 -6.77 9.53
CA GLY A 256 -40.46 -5.84 10.51
C GLY A 256 -39.68 -5.76 11.84
N GLY A 257 -38.64 -6.56 12.02
CA GLY A 257 -37.73 -6.46 13.15
C GLY A 257 -36.66 -5.35 12.96
N SER A 258 -35.88 -5.07 14.00
CA SER A 258 -34.72 -4.17 13.93
C SER A 258 -33.52 -4.76 14.66
N LEU A 259 -32.33 -4.45 14.17
CA LEU A 259 -31.06 -4.72 14.80
C LEU A 259 -30.50 -3.43 15.41
#